data_c96b2eb43b669ed700bad13545ece202
#
_entry.id   c96b2eb43b669ed700bad13545ece202
#
_cell.length_a   1.000
_cell.length_b   1.000
_cell.length_c   1.000
_cell.angle_alpha   90.00
_cell.angle_beta   90.00
_cell.angle_gamma   90.00
#
_symmetry.space_group_name_H-M   'P 1'
#
loop_
_entity.id
_entity.type
_entity.pdbx_description
1 polymer ?
#
loop_
_entity_poly.entity_id
_entity_poly.type
_entity_poly.pdbx_seq_one_letter_code
_entity_poly.pdbx_strand_id
1 'polypeptide(L)'
;MRNGKKLGVSSAVAALLLVVGLVIGAVGGYFVTASVPPATTTITTTQIVTQTPVTTTVTATATVTAGGARLTGEIPIGALMSLSGDLASFGKRESTALKIAEKEINEWLRQSGQAWTFRIIEEDTATQPALALQKLQSLAARGVKLVIGPLSSGELRNIKGYADSNRILVVSQSSTAPALAVPDDYVFRLVPDDNFQGKALSKLISSAGVSHVVVIYRGDAWGDGLQEAFAREYGKLGGEVVPIRYNPDAKDFSAELSTANAKIGEWVKSYGASKVAVLDISFDEAALILLQAKDYANLLATRWYGTDGTAQNSRVISDAGDVAEKVKLYSTIFAATSSPKYEKLRSQVKAAIGEDPEIYSYTIYDIAWTLAIAIATTGVYDATAIKQVYPTICANYFGASGWTLLNEAGDRAGGDYDIWAVVKTPQGTYDWVKAAVYNFASDSVTWLQPT
;
A
#
# COMPACT_ATOMS: atom_id res chain seq x y z
N MET A 1 -49.10 -6.71 5.70
CA MET A 1 -48.42 -6.79 6.98
C MET A 1 -47.19 -7.70 6.80
N ARG A 2 -46.00 -7.16 6.67
CA ARG A 2 -44.74 -7.91 6.60
C ARG A 2 -43.85 -7.38 7.70
N ASN A 3 -43.59 -8.22 8.70
CA ASN A 3 -42.72 -7.93 9.84
C ASN A 3 -41.26 -7.84 9.39
N GLY A 4 -40.68 -6.66 9.51
CA GLY A 4 -39.22 -6.45 9.40
C GLY A 4 -38.53 -6.96 10.67
N LYS A 5 -37.71 -8.01 10.55
CA LYS A 5 -36.81 -8.44 11.63
C LYS A 5 -35.60 -7.46 11.67
N LYS A 6 -35.52 -6.70 12.74
CA LYS A 6 -34.30 -5.97 13.10
C LYS A 6 -33.26 -7.00 13.57
N LEU A 7 -32.15 -7.10 12.88
CA LEU A 7 -30.94 -7.80 13.36
C LEU A 7 -30.31 -6.98 14.49
N GLY A 8 -30.64 -7.32 15.72
CA GLY A 8 -29.92 -6.80 16.88
C GLY A 8 -28.69 -7.66 17.16
N VAL A 9 -27.55 -7.02 17.39
CA VAL A 9 -26.34 -7.68 17.90
C VAL A 9 -26.70 -8.34 19.22
N SER A 10 -26.44 -9.65 19.36
CA SER A 10 -26.80 -10.36 20.58
C SER A 10 -26.04 -9.79 21.79
N SER A 11 -26.69 -9.73 22.92
CA SER A 11 -26.14 -9.25 24.20
C SER A 11 -24.82 -9.96 24.61
N ALA A 12 -24.58 -11.17 24.10
CA ALA A 12 -23.34 -11.92 24.30
C ALA A 12 -22.13 -11.29 23.57
N VAL A 13 -22.33 -10.74 22.35
CA VAL A 13 -21.27 -10.07 21.59
C VAL A 13 -20.92 -8.71 22.22
N ALA A 14 -21.92 -7.98 22.71
CA ALA A 14 -21.71 -6.72 23.42
C ALA A 14 -20.98 -6.92 24.76
N ALA A 15 -21.30 -8.02 25.48
CA ALA A 15 -20.59 -8.38 26.71
C ALA A 15 -19.13 -8.81 26.45
N LEU A 16 -18.86 -9.49 25.36
CA LEU A 16 -17.51 -9.91 24.98
C LEU A 16 -16.61 -8.70 24.64
N LEU A 17 -17.16 -7.71 23.92
CA LEU A 17 -16.43 -6.48 23.61
C LEU A 17 -16.16 -5.63 24.84
N LEU A 18 -17.03 -5.65 25.83
CA LEU A 18 -16.84 -4.93 27.11
C LEU A 18 -15.75 -5.61 27.98
N VAL A 19 -15.68 -6.94 27.99
CA VAL A 19 -14.67 -7.70 28.74
C VAL A 19 -13.29 -7.53 28.11
N VAL A 20 -13.17 -7.53 26.78
CA VAL A 20 -11.90 -7.28 26.09
C VAL A 20 -11.42 -5.84 26.31
N GLY A 21 -12.33 -4.86 26.30
CA GLY A 21 -12.00 -3.46 26.61
C GLY A 21 -11.55 -3.26 28.07
N LEU A 22 -12.15 -3.96 29.03
CA LEU A 22 -11.82 -3.90 30.45
C LEU A 22 -10.46 -4.57 30.76
N VAL A 23 -10.13 -5.67 30.08
CA VAL A 23 -8.82 -6.34 30.24
C VAL A 23 -7.68 -5.48 29.70
N ILE A 24 -7.88 -4.81 28.57
CA ILE A 24 -6.88 -3.88 28.00
C ILE A 24 -6.73 -2.64 28.90
N GLY A 25 -7.81 -2.12 29.47
CA GLY A 25 -7.79 -1.00 30.42
C GLY A 25 -7.16 -1.36 31.77
N ALA A 26 -7.35 -2.58 32.27
CA ALA A 26 -6.80 -3.04 33.55
C ALA A 26 -5.29 -3.32 33.46
N VAL A 27 -4.79 -3.79 32.30
CA VAL A 27 -3.34 -4.01 32.10
C VAL A 27 -2.60 -2.68 31.99
N GLY A 28 -3.22 -1.62 31.44
CA GLY A 28 -2.61 -0.28 31.39
C GLY A 28 -2.55 0.46 32.73
N GLY A 29 -3.39 0.11 33.72
CA GLY A 29 -3.49 0.77 35.02
C GLY A 29 -2.67 0.14 36.15
N TYR A 30 -2.06 -1.02 35.95
CA TYR A 30 -1.44 -1.78 37.07
C TYR A 30 0.09 -1.65 37.18
N PHE A 31 0.71 -0.73 36.46
CA PHE A 31 2.17 -0.53 36.51
C PHE A 31 2.60 0.63 37.41
N VAL A 32 2.11 0.69 38.65
CA VAL A 32 2.72 1.54 39.68
C VAL A 32 2.95 0.70 40.95
N THR A 33 4.23 0.43 41.21
CA THR A 33 4.83 -0.05 42.45
C THR A 33 4.42 -1.43 42.98
N ALA A 34 5.24 -2.44 42.75
CA ALA A 34 5.77 -3.41 43.72
C ALA A 34 6.65 -4.44 43.02
N SER A 35 7.77 -4.78 43.63
CA SER A 35 8.56 -5.96 43.30
C SER A 35 7.72 -7.23 43.62
N VAL A 36 7.08 -7.81 42.63
CA VAL A 36 6.32 -9.06 42.74
C VAL A 36 7.03 -10.11 41.93
N PRO A 37 7.20 -11.36 42.42
CA PRO A 37 7.78 -12.46 41.62
C PRO A 37 6.94 -12.75 40.38
N PRO A 38 7.53 -13.37 39.33
CA PRO A 38 6.87 -13.52 38.03
C PRO A 38 5.58 -14.33 38.17
N ALA A 39 4.45 -13.68 37.93
CA ALA A 39 3.16 -14.32 37.83
C ALA A 39 2.93 -14.75 36.38
N THR A 40 2.77 -16.05 36.15
CA THR A 40 2.37 -16.59 34.85
C THR A 40 0.87 -16.37 34.69
N THR A 41 0.47 -15.44 33.80
CA THR A 41 -0.93 -15.26 33.45
C THR A 41 -1.22 -16.06 32.18
N THR A 42 -2.04 -17.10 32.32
CA THR A 42 -2.52 -17.87 31.17
C THR A 42 -3.80 -17.23 30.64
N ILE A 43 -3.77 -16.70 29.43
CA ILE A 43 -4.97 -16.20 28.75
C ILE A 43 -5.46 -17.33 27.83
N THR A 44 -6.59 -17.93 28.17
CA THR A 44 -7.24 -18.94 27.32
C THR A 44 -8.33 -18.26 26.51
N THR A 45 -8.15 -18.15 25.20
CA THR A 45 -9.17 -17.68 24.27
C THR A 45 -9.81 -18.90 23.60
N THR A 46 -11.10 -19.13 23.86
CA THR A 46 -11.87 -20.20 23.22
C THR A 46 -12.63 -19.61 22.06
N GLN A 47 -12.28 -19.97 20.82
CA GLN A 47 -13.09 -19.68 19.65
C GLN A 47 -14.05 -20.86 19.41
N ILE A 48 -15.36 -20.62 19.48
CA ILE A 48 -16.38 -21.62 19.14
C ILE A 48 -16.75 -21.39 17.67
N VAL A 49 -16.31 -22.28 16.80
CA VAL A 49 -16.76 -22.32 15.40
C VAL A 49 -17.87 -23.36 15.30
N THR A 50 -19.10 -22.92 15.08
CA THR A 50 -20.26 -23.81 14.91
C THR A 50 -20.47 -24.07 13.42
N GLN A 51 -19.96 -25.18 12.91
CA GLN A 51 -20.54 -25.87 11.75
C GLN A 51 -20.84 -27.31 12.16
N THR A 52 -22.07 -27.73 11.96
CA THR A 52 -22.74 -29.01 12.31
C THR A 52 -21.86 -30.27 12.39
N PRO A 53 -22.02 -31.18 13.33
CA PRO A 53 -21.90 -31.11 14.78
C PRO A 53 -20.56 -31.71 15.27
N VAL A 54 -19.45 -31.05 15.01
CA VAL A 54 -18.16 -31.36 15.65
C VAL A 54 -17.62 -30.07 16.26
N THR A 55 -17.71 -29.97 17.58
CA THR A 55 -17.09 -28.87 18.31
C THR A 55 -15.61 -29.20 18.50
N THR A 56 -14.76 -28.60 17.70
CA THR A 56 -13.30 -28.68 17.92
C THR A 56 -12.88 -27.45 18.71
N THR A 57 -12.49 -27.65 19.96
CA THR A 57 -11.93 -26.58 20.79
C THR A 57 -10.42 -26.50 20.50
N VAL A 58 -9.99 -25.44 19.79
CA VAL A 58 -8.57 -25.16 19.64
C VAL A 58 -8.15 -24.24 20.78
N THR A 59 -7.39 -24.77 21.73
CA THR A 59 -6.82 -23.99 22.83
C THR A 59 -5.41 -23.55 22.41
N ALA A 60 -5.27 -22.27 22.04
CA ALA A 60 -3.94 -21.68 21.86
C ALA A 60 -3.48 -21.08 23.19
N THR A 61 -2.46 -21.68 23.78
CA THR A 61 -1.84 -21.18 25.01
C THR A 61 -0.64 -20.31 24.62
N ALA A 62 -0.76 -19.00 24.73
CA ALA A 62 0.37 -18.10 24.61
C ALA A 62 0.94 -17.88 26.03
N THR A 63 2.14 -18.39 26.28
CA THR A 63 2.87 -18.14 27.52
C THR A 63 3.66 -16.84 27.37
N VAL A 64 3.17 -15.76 27.94
CA VAL A 64 3.95 -14.52 28.06
C VAL A 64 4.82 -14.65 29.31
N THR A 65 6.11 -14.91 29.11
CA THR A 65 7.08 -14.89 30.22
C THR A 65 7.44 -13.45 30.52
N ALA A 66 6.81 -12.84 31.54
CA ALA A 66 7.21 -11.54 32.07
C ALA A 66 8.53 -11.71 32.85
N GLY A 67 9.66 -11.56 32.15
CA GLY A 67 10.98 -11.73 32.75
C GLY A 67 12.14 -11.32 31.84
N GLY A 68 11.87 -10.74 30.66
CA GLY A 68 12.90 -10.13 29.80
C GLY A 68 13.36 -8.78 30.36
N ALA A 69 14.64 -8.45 30.21
CA ALA A 69 15.15 -7.12 30.51
C ALA A 69 14.28 -6.08 29.76
N ARG A 70 13.80 -5.07 30.49
CA ARG A 70 12.97 -3.99 29.91
C ARG A 70 13.75 -3.33 28.78
N LEU A 71 13.11 -3.17 27.60
CA LEU A 71 13.73 -2.46 26.48
C LEU A 71 14.18 -1.07 26.91
N THR A 72 15.40 -0.72 26.55
CA THR A 72 16.01 0.60 26.87
C THR A 72 16.84 1.10 25.69
N GLY A 73 17.07 2.42 25.64
CA GLY A 73 17.90 3.02 24.60
C GLY A 73 17.22 3.15 23.24
N GLU A 74 18.00 3.31 22.20
CA GLU A 74 17.49 3.46 20.84
C GLU A 74 17.24 2.09 20.19
N ILE A 75 16.02 1.89 19.69
CA ILE A 75 15.63 0.71 18.92
C ILE A 75 15.68 1.06 17.42
N PRO A 76 16.65 0.51 16.67
CA PRO A 76 16.85 0.90 15.29
C PRO A 76 15.83 0.23 14.37
N ILE A 77 15.18 1.02 13.53
CA ILE A 77 14.28 0.57 12.46
C ILE A 77 14.88 1.00 11.13
N GLY A 78 15.19 0.08 10.25
CA GLY A 78 15.64 0.40 8.91
C GLY A 78 14.50 0.95 8.06
N ALA A 79 14.80 1.83 7.12
CA ALA A 79 13.86 2.28 6.11
C ALA A 79 14.55 2.29 4.74
N LEU A 80 14.08 1.45 3.83
CA LEU A 80 14.55 1.39 2.45
C LEU A 80 13.65 2.28 1.61
N MET A 81 14.18 3.44 1.19
CA MET A 81 13.40 4.52 0.59
C MET A 81 13.89 4.84 -0.81
N SER A 82 12.98 5.12 -1.74
CA SER A 82 13.34 5.65 -3.06
C SER A 82 13.44 7.19 -3.01
N LEU A 83 14.46 7.71 -2.32
CA LEU A 83 14.67 9.17 -2.24
C LEU A 83 15.20 9.74 -3.57
N SER A 84 15.74 8.88 -4.41
CA SER A 84 16.15 9.14 -5.79
C SER A 84 15.68 8.00 -6.71
N GLY A 85 15.91 8.11 -8.03
CA GLY A 85 15.50 7.10 -9.01
C GLY A 85 14.05 7.25 -9.47
N ASP A 86 13.49 6.16 -10.01
CA ASP A 86 12.22 6.17 -10.76
C ASP A 86 10.96 6.32 -9.89
N LEU A 87 11.08 6.32 -8.55
CA LEU A 87 10.00 6.60 -7.60
C LEU A 87 10.31 7.78 -6.66
N ALA A 88 11.25 8.64 -7.05
CA ALA A 88 11.65 9.79 -6.24
C ALA A 88 10.50 10.77 -5.97
N SER A 89 9.53 10.87 -6.88
CA SER A 89 8.32 11.68 -6.72
C SER A 89 7.47 11.28 -5.52
N PHE A 90 7.51 9.99 -5.12
CA PHE A 90 6.83 9.44 -3.94
C PHE A 90 7.72 9.51 -2.69
N GLY A 91 8.99 9.12 -2.81
CA GLY A 91 9.91 8.93 -1.69
C GLY A 91 10.05 10.15 -0.77
N LYS A 92 10.02 11.38 -1.31
CA LYS A 92 10.09 12.61 -0.51
C LYS A 92 8.88 12.77 0.43
N ARG A 93 7.68 12.49 -0.05
CA ARG A 93 6.43 12.57 0.73
C ARG A 93 6.39 11.50 1.81
N GLU A 94 6.75 10.28 1.44
CA GLU A 94 6.84 9.13 2.34
C GLU A 94 7.89 9.33 3.45
N SER A 95 9.10 9.79 3.13
CA SER A 95 10.14 10.14 4.10
C SER A 95 9.66 11.20 5.09
N THR A 96 8.91 12.20 4.59
CA THR A 96 8.32 13.23 5.46
C THR A 96 7.28 12.63 6.43
N ALA A 97 6.39 11.78 5.93
CA ALA A 97 5.39 11.10 6.75
C ALA A 97 6.05 10.17 7.81
N LEU A 98 7.14 9.50 7.42
CA LEU A 98 7.89 8.61 8.31
C LEU A 98 8.58 9.38 9.44
N LYS A 99 9.15 10.55 9.17
CA LYS A 99 9.74 11.43 10.19
C LYS A 99 8.68 12.00 11.15
N ILE A 100 7.49 12.30 10.65
CA ILE A 100 6.35 12.70 11.48
C ILE A 100 5.96 11.54 12.40
N ALA A 101 5.87 10.31 11.88
CA ALA A 101 5.58 9.11 12.67
C ALA A 101 6.63 8.88 13.76
N GLU A 102 7.93 8.94 13.45
CA GLU A 102 9.02 8.78 14.41
C GLU A 102 8.89 9.76 15.59
N LYS A 103 8.64 11.02 15.28
CA LYS A 103 8.44 12.06 16.31
C LYS A 103 7.24 11.76 17.20
N GLU A 104 6.09 11.43 16.61
CA GLU A 104 4.85 11.17 17.36
C GLU A 104 4.94 9.86 18.17
N ILE A 105 5.56 8.82 17.63
CA ILE A 105 5.83 7.56 18.34
C ILE A 105 6.71 7.81 19.56
N ASN A 106 7.79 8.56 19.42
CA ASN A 106 8.69 8.86 20.55
C ASN A 106 8.01 9.69 21.64
N GLU A 107 7.13 10.60 21.25
CA GLU A 107 6.30 11.32 22.24
C GLU A 107 5.33 10.38 22.96
N TRP A 108 4.67 9.47 22.25
CA TRP A 108 3.80 8.43 22.83
C TRP A 108 4.57 7.50 23.78
N LEU A 109 5.78 7.03 23.38
CA LEU A 109 6.63 6.19 24.22
C LEU A 109 7.02 6.91 25.52
N ARG A 110 7.41 8.18 25.42
CA ARG A 110 7.75 9.01 26.58
C ARG A 110 6.55 9.18 27.53
N GLN A 111 5.37 9.48 27.00
CA GLN A 111 4.15 9.63 27.79
C GLN A 111 3.70 8.32 28.44
N SER A 112 3.96 7.19 27.79
CA SER A 112 3.66 5.85 28.29
C SER A 112 4.73 5.31 29.26
N GLY A 113 5.74 6.11 29.62
CA GLY A 113 6.80 5.72 30.55
C GLY A 113 7.72 4.62 30.00
N GLN A 114 7.82 4.47 28.67
CA GLN A 114 8.77 3.56 28.05
C GLN A 114 10.20 4.09 28.18
N ALA A 115 11.17 3.18 28.36
CA ALA A 115 12.57 3.53 28.54
C ALA A 115 13.39 3.39 27.24
N TRP A 116 12.73 3.23 26.10
CA TRP A 116 13.32 3.12 24.78
C TRP A 116 12.75 4.16 23.81
N THR A 117 13.47 4.41 22.72
CA THR A 117 13.06 5.30 21.64
C THR A 117 13.05 4.54 20.32
N PHE A 118 12.14 4.93 19.43
CA PHE A 118 12.02 4.43 18.07
C PHE A 118 12.93 5.27 17.17
N ARG A 119 13.91 4.64 16.52
CA ARG A 119 14.92 5.34 15.72
C ARG A 119 14.92 4.85 14.29
N ILE A 120 14.53 5.69 13.35
CA ILE A 120 14.54 5.38 11.92
C ILE A 120 15.92 5.63 11.32
N ILE A 121 16.36 4.69 10.50
CA ILE A 121 17.60 4.75 9.72
C ILE A 121 17.21 4.65 8.26
N GLU A 122 17.07 5.81 7.60
CA GLU A 122 16.74 5.86 6.18
C GLU A 122 17.96 5.56 5.32
N GLU A 123 17.78 4.69 4.31
CA GLU A 123 18.76 4.36 3.27
C GLU A 123 18.10 4.58 1.90
N ASP A 124 18.71 5.41 1.07
CA ASP A 124 18.25 5.60 -0.31
C ASP A 124 18.60 4.39 -1.16
N THR A 125 17.59 3.80 -1.78
CA THR A 125 17.73 2.64 -2.68
C THR A 125 17.73 3.03 -4.15
N ALA A 126 17.45 4.29 -4.47
CA ALA A 126 17.34 4.82 -5.83
C ALA A 126 16.39 4.00 -6.73
N THR A 127 15.40 3.32 -6.16
CA THR A 127 14.50 2.38 -6.85
C THR A 127 15.25 1.22 -7.53
N GLN A 128 16.48 0.90 -7.06
CA GLN A 128 17.35 -0.12 -7.67
C GLN A 128 17.37 -1.40 -6.82
N PRO A 129 16.93 -2.56 -7.37
CA PRO A 129 16.89 -3.82 -6.64
C PRO A 129 18.24 -4.25 -6.03
N ALA A 130 19.33 -4.10 -6.76
CA ALA A 130 20.66 -4.46 -6.26
C ALA A 130 21.13 -3.56 -5.12
N LEU A 131 20.87 -2.25 -5.22
CA LEU A 131 21.20 -1.28 -4.16
C LEU A 131 20.33 -1.51 -2.92
N ALA A 132 19.04 -1.82 -3.08
CA ALA A 132 18.16 -2.18 -1.96
C ALA A 132 18.71 -3.36 -1.17
N LEU A 133 19.21 -4.42 -1.84
CA LEU A 133 19.83 -5.55 -1.16
C LEU A 133 21.11 -5.14 -0.42
N GLN A 134 21.97 -4.35 -1.03
CA GLN A 134 23.20 -3.84 -0.39
C GLN A 134 22.86 -3.02 0.87
N LYS A 135 21.83 -2.16 0.79
CA LYS A 135 21.38 -1.34 1.91
C LYS A 135 20.77 -2.20 3.03
N LEU A 136 19.96 -3.20 2.69
CA LEU A 136 19.45 -4.16 3.68
C LEU A 136 20.57 -4.91 4.40
N GLN A 137 21.59 -5.38 3.68
CA GLN A 137 22.76 -6.04 4.26
C GLN A 137 23.54 -5.11 5.20
N SER A 138 23.70 -3.85 4.83
CA SER A 138 24.32 -2.83 5.69
C SER A 138 23.52 -2.59 6.97
N LEU A 139 22.19 -2.48 6.87
CA LEU A 139 21.29 -2.35 8.03
C LEU A 139 21.38 -3.59 8.94
N ALA A 140 21.38 -4.78 8.36
CA ALA A 140 21.50 -6.05 9.09
C ALA A 140 22.82 -6.15 9.87
N ALA A 141 23.94 -5.75 9.25
CA ALA A 141 25.27 -5.69 9.90
C ALA A 141 25.31 -4.73 11.10
N ARG A 142 24.43 -3.73 11.12
CA ARG A 142 24.24 -2.79 12.24
C ARG A 142 23.23 -3.29 13.28
N GLY A 143 22.77 -4.54 13.17
CA GLY A 143 21.82 -5.17 14.09
C GLY A 143 20.35 -4.84 13.86
N VAL A 144 20.00 -4.21 12.74
CA VAL A 144 18.61 -3.92 12.38
C VAL A 144 17.85 -5.23 12.11
N LYS A 145 16.70 -5.39 12.75
CA LYS A 145 15.81 -6.56 12.64
C LYS A 145 14.47 -6.26 12.00
N LEU A 146 14.07 -5.00 11.95
CA LEU A 146 12.82 -4.53 11.42
C LEU A 146 13.08 -3.47 10.37
N VAL A 147 12.46 -3.60 9.19
CA VAL A 147 12.69 -2.73 8.05
C VAL A 147 11.36 -2.29 7.45
N ILE A 148 11.20 -1.00 7.24
CA ILE A 148 10.10 -0.36 6.51
C ILE A 148 10.53 -0.18 5.05
N GLY A 149 9.62 -0.45 4.12
CA GLY A 149 9.97 -0.45 2.70
C GLY A 149 10.36 -1.84 2.18
N PRO A 150 10.96 -1.94 0.98
CA PRO A 150 11.13 -0.87 -0.01
C PRO A 150 9.81 -0.49 -0.72
N LEU A 151 9.88 0.53 -1.61
CA LEU A 151 8.72 0.99 -2.37
C LEU A 151 8.36 0.02 -3.49
N SER A 152 9.31 -0.30 -4.38
CA SER A 152 9.03 -1.09 -5.57
C SER A 152 9.01 -2.59 -5.31
N SER A 153 8.17 -3.30 -6.06
CA SER A 153 8.11 -4.76 -6.02
C SER A 153 9.39 -5.43 -6.57
N GLY A 154 10.09 -4.75 -7.48
CA GLY A 154 11.39 -5.21 -7.97
C GLY A 154 12.44 -5.26 -6.87
N GLU A 155 12.49 -4.23 -6.02
CA GLU A 155 13.36 -4.17 -4.85
C GLU A 155 12.96 -5.22 -3.81
N LEU A 156 11.67 -5.30 -3.47
CA LEU A 156 11.16 -6.25 -2.48
C LEU A 156 11.46 -7.69 -2.89
N ARG A 157 11.25 -8.04 -4.16
CA ARG A 157 11.60 -9.36 -4.71
C ARG A 157 13.07 -9.68 -4.52
N ASN A 158 13.95 -8.70 -4.74
CA ASN A 158 15.40 -8.90 -4.65
C ASN A 158 15.90 -9.07 -3.21
N ILE A 159 15.27 -8.39 -2.24
CA ILE A 159 15.69 -8.47 -0.82
C ILE A 159 15.04 -9.62 -0.06
N LYS A 160 13.90 -10.14 -0.53
CA LYS A 160 13.07 -11.12 0.18
C LYS A 160 13.84 -12.34 0.67
N GLY A 161 14.61 -12.98 -0.21
CA GLY A 161 15.38 -14.18 0.15
C GLY A 161 16.43 -13.92 1.25
N TYR A 162 17.05 -12.74 1.26
CA TYR A 162 17.98 -12.34 2.32
C TYR A 162 17.22 -12.05 3.63
N ALA A 163 16.10 -11.36 3.57
CA ALA A 163 15.27 -11.05 4.73
C ALA A 163 14.77 -12.34 5.43
N ASP A 164 14.22 -13.28 4.66
CA ASP A 164 13.75 -14.58 5.16
C ASP A 164 14.89 -15.38 5.83
N SER A 165 16.03 -15.51 5.15
CA SER A 165 17.19 -16.30 5.64
C SER A 165 17.81 -15.71 6.92
N ASN A 166 17.75 -14.40 7.09
CA ASN A 166 18.34 -13.69 8.22
C ASN A 166 17.31 -13.26 9.28
N ARG A 167 16.03 -13.67 9.11
CA ARG A 167 14.93 -13.32 10.01
C ARG A 167 14.86 -11.81 10.25
N ILE A 168 14.79 -11.05 9.15
CA ILE A 168 14.57 -9.61 9.17
C ILE A 168 13.13 -9.38 8.72
N LEU A 169 12.31 -8.81 9.58
CA LEU A 169 10.94 -8.47 9.24
C LEU A 169 10.92 -7.22 8.36
N VAL A 170 10.37 -7.36 7.18
CA VAL A 170 10.20 -6.29 6.20
C VAL A 170 8.72 -5.97 6.06
N VAL A 171 8.37 -4.68 6.13
CA VAL A 171 6.99 -4.23 5.91
C VAL A 171 6.98 -3.16 4.83
N SER A 172 6.47 -3.51 3.64
CA SER A 172 6.39 -2.57 2.52
C SER A 172 5.08 -1.79 2.53
N GLN A 173 5.18 -0.51 2.19
CA GLN A 173 4.05 0.41 2.12
C GLN A 173 3.38 0.46 0.74
N SER A 174 4.05 -0.02 -0.33
CA SER A 174 3.59 0.20 -1.70
C SER A 174 3.88 -0.95 -2.69
N SER A 175 4.66 -1.97 -2.31
CA SER A 175 4.90 -3.12 -3.19
C SER A 175 3.64 -3.98 -3.35
N THR A 176 3.13 -4.12 -4.59
CA THR A 176 1.84 -4.72 -4.88
C THR A 176 1.89 -5.97 -5.77
N ALA A 177 3.06 -6.33 -6.33
CA ALA A 177 3.15 -7.49 -7.24
C ALA A 177 2.54 -8.78 -6.64
N PRO A 178 1.62 -9.46 -7.34
CA PRO A 178 0.93 -10.65 -6.83
C PRO A 178 1.87 -11.82 -6.50
N ALA A 179 2.97 -11.95 -7.22
CA ALA A 179 3.95 -13.01 -6.99
C ALA A 179 4.69 -12.90 -5.64
N LEU A 180 4.55 -11.78 -4.92
CA LEU A 180 5.12 -11.55 -3.60
C LEU A 180 4.12 -11.82 -2.47
N ALA A 181 2.89 -12.19 -2.77
CA ALA A 181 1.88 -12.63 -1.80
C ALA A 181 2.20 -14.07 -1.34
N VAL A 182 3.17 -14.22 -0.44
CA VAL A 182 3.66 -15.51 0.05
C VAL A 182 3.38 -15.64 1.54
N PRO A 183 2.57 -16.63 1.96
CA PRO A 183 2.25 -16.79 3.38
C PRO A 183 3.47 -17.26 4.17
N ASP A 184 3.51 -16.87 5.45
CA ASP A 184 4.46 -17.31 6.47
C ASP A 184 5.94 -16.95 6.20
N ASP A 185 6.22 -15.99 5.34
CA ASP A 185 7.54 -15.40 5.16
C ASP A 185 7.83 -14.25 6.16
N TYR A 186 8.94 -13.53 6.00
CA TYR A 186 9.28 -12.35 6.81
C TYR A 186 8.91 -11.02 6.12
N VAL A 187 7.92 -11.05 5.24
CA VAL A 187 7.43 -9.88 4.50
C VAL A 187 5.95 -9.64 4.78
N PHE A 188 5.61 -8.42 5.11
CA PHE A 188 4.23 -7.93 5.14
C PHE A 188 4.09 -6.72 4.21
N ARG A 189 2.86 -6.47 3.72
CA ARG A 189 2.57 -5.31 2.86
C ARG A 189 1.28 -4.63 3.32
N LEU A 190 1.35 -3.35 3.69
CA LEU A 190 0.17 -2.60 4.11
C LEU A 190 -0.65 -2.05 2.93
N VAL A 191 -0.55 -2.69 1.79
CA VAL A 191 -1.32 -2.44 0.57
C VAL A 191 -1.88 -3.75 0.03
N PRO A 192 -3.03 -3.73 -0.67
CA PRO A 192 -3.53 -4.90 -1.40
C PRO A 192 -2.61 -5.25 -2.57
N ASP A 193 -2.59 -6.50 -2.99
CA ASP A 193 -1.87 -6.89 -4.20
C ASP A 193 -2.59 -6.45 -5.49
N ASP A 194 -1.90 -6.52 -6.63
CA ASP A 194 -2.39 -6.04 -7.92
C ASP A 194 -3.54 -6.86 -8.52
N ASN A 195 -3.93 -8.00 -7.93
CA ASN A 195 -5.18 -8.65 -8.32
C ASN A 195 -6.38 -7.74 -8.03
N PHE A 196 -6.32 -6.94 -6.96
CA PHE A 196 -7.34 -5.95 -6.64
C PHE A 196 -7.30 -4.76 -7.61
N GLN A 197 -6.11 -4.23 -7.91
CA GLN A 197 -5.97 -3.10 -8.83
C GLN A 197 -6.32 -3.48 -10.27
N GLY A 198 -5.91 -4.66 -10.73
CA GLY A 198 -6.28 -5.19 -12.05
C GLY A 198 -7.79 -5.30 -12.21
N LYS A 199 -8.51 -5.69 -11.16
CA LYS A 199 -9.97 -5.72 -11.15
C LYS A 199 -10.57 -4.30 -11.20
N ALA A 200 -10.06 -3.36 -10.40
CA ALA A 200 -10.51 -1.97 -10.40
C ALA A 200 -10.33 -1.30 -11.78
N LEU A 201 -9.14 -1.47 -12.39
CA LEU A 201 -8.84 -1.01 -13.76
C LEU A 201 -9.79 -1.61 -14.79
N SER A 202 -10.03 -2.92 -14.71
CA SER A 202 -10.93 -3.61 -15.63
C SER A 202 -12.35 -3.05 -15.58
N LYS A 203 -12.86 -2.78 -14.37
CA LYS A 203 -14.19 -2.17 -14.17
C LYS A 203 -14.22 -0.71 -14.63
N LEU A 204 -13.19 0.06 -14.32
CA LEU A 204 -13.07 1.46 -14.75
C LEU A 204 -13.12 1.55 -16.28
N ILE A 205 -12.28 0.80 -16.97
CA ILE A 205 -12.11 0.86 -18.43
C ILE A 205 -13.35 0.33 -19.14
N SER A 206 -13.90 -0.81 -18.69
CA SER A 206 -15.12 -1.39 -19.28
C SER A 206 -16.35 -0.50 -19.06
N SER A 207 -16.46 0.18 -17.91
CA SER A 207 -17.56 1.12 -17.63
C SER A 207 -17.60 2.32 -18.58
N ALA A 208 -16.46 2.68 -19.17
CA ALA A 208 -16.35 3.71 -20.20
C ALA A 208 -16.72 3.19 -21.61
N GLY A 209 -17.15 1.93 -21.74
CA GLY A 209 -17.51 1.28 -23.01
C GLY A 209 -16.33 0.88 -23.89
N VAL A 210 -15.09 0.94 -23.36
CA VAL A 210 -13.87 0.48 -24.02
C VAL A 210 -13.87 -1.05 -24.08
N SER A 211 -13.36 -1.62 -25.16
CA SER A 211 -13.25 -3.07 -25.34
C SER A 211 -11.86 -3.54 -25.82
N HIS A 212 -11.00 -2.60 -26.20
CA HIS A 212 -9.67 -2.89 -26.74
C HIS A 212 -8.64 -1.97 -26.06
N VAL A 213 -7.64 -2.55 -25.41
CA VAL A 213 -6.64 -1.80 -24.65
C VAL A 213 -5.24 -2.20 -25.07
N VAL A 214 -4.43 -1.23 -25.51
CA VAL A 214 -2.98 -1.40 -25.58
C VAL A 214 -2.41 -1.08 -24.22
N VAL A 215 -1.63 -2.01 -23.65
CA VAL A 215 -0.95 -1.82 -22.37
C VAL A 215 0.53 -1.59 -22.62
N ILE A 216 1.00 -0.38 -22.32
CA ILE A 216 2.43 -0.05 -22.31
C ILE A 216 2.88 -0.23 -20.87
N TYR A 217 3.85 -1.13 -20.62
CA TYR A 217 4.15 -1.48 -19.24
C TYR A 217 5.64 -1.74 -18.97
N ARG A 218 6.03 -1.35 -17.77
CA ARG A 218 7.37 -1.53 -17.22
C ARG A 218 7.71 -3.02 -17.07
N GLY A 219 8.88 -3.40 -17.57
CA GLY A 219 9.34 -4.79 -17.61
C GLY A 219 10.01 -5.22 -16.31
N ASP A 220 9.33 -5.16 -15.19
CA ASP A 220 9.82 -5.61 -13.88
C ASP A 220 8.74 -6.43 -13.13
N ALA A 221 9.00 -6.78 -11.85
CA ALA A 221 8.09 -7.62 -11.09
C ALA A 221 6.70 -7.01 -10.89
N TRP A 222 6.62 -5.67 -10.80
CA TRP A 222 5.36 -4.97 -10.65
C TRP A 222 4.62 -4.86 -11.99
N GLY A 223 5.27 -4.33 -13.01
CA GLY A 223 4.62 -4.12 -14.30
C GLY A 223 4.16 -5.41 -14.95
N ASP A 224 4.98 -6.48 -14.91
CA ASP A 224 4.60 -7.81 -15.40
C ASP A 224 3.37 -8.34 -14.61
N GLY A 225 3.39 -8.25 -13.28
CA GLY A 225 2.31 -8.76 -12.42
C GLY A 225 0.99 -8.01 -12.59
N LEU A 226 1.01 -6.68 -12.63
CA LEU A 226 -0.19 -5.86 -12.79
C LEU A 226 -0.77 -6.01 -14.21
N GLN A 227 0.09 -6.04 -15.23
CA GLN A 227 -0.35 -6.30 -16.61
C GLN A 227 -1.08 -7.63 -16.73
N GLU A 228 -0.52 -8.71 -16.17
CA GLU A 228 -1.15 -10.03 -16.17
C GLU A 228 -2.48 -10.04 -15.38
N ALA A 229 -2.53 -9.41 -14.22
CA ALA A 229 -3.75 -9.28 -13.42
C ALA A 229 -4.83 -8.50 -14.18
N PHE A 230 -4.49 -7.38 -14.78
CA PHE A 230 -5.41 -6.60 -15.60
C PHE A 230 -5.92 -7.40 -16.80
N ALA A 231 -5.04 -8.01 -17.60
CA ALA A 231 -5.41 -8.77 -18.80
C ALA A 231 -6.36 -9.93 -18.44
N ARG A 232 -6.11 -10.63 -17.35
CA ARG A 232 -6.97 -11.71 -16.85
C ARG A 232 -8.36 -11.19 -16.48
N GLU A 233 -8.44 -10.11 -15.68
CA GLU A 233 -9.73 -9.58 -15.22
C GLU A 233 -10.50 -8.91 -16.36
N TYR A 234 -9.81 -8.19 -17.24
CA TYR A 234 -10.43 -7.52 -18.38
C TYR A 234 -10.93 -8.52 -19.43
N GLY A 235 -10.19 -9.62 -19.66
CA GLY A 235 -10.62 -10.72 -20.52
C GLY A 235 -11.91 -11.39 -20.05
N LYS A 236 -12.17 -11.50 -18.75
CA LYS A 236 -13.44 -12.00 -18.19
C LYS A 236 -14.63 -11.12 -18.56
N LEU A 237 -14.39 -9.85 -18.86
CA LEU A 237 -15.40 -8.87 -19.30
C LEU A 237 -15.54 -8.82 -20.85
N GLY A 238 -14.83 -9.70 -21.57
CA GLY A 238 -14.80 -9.72 -23.05
C GLY A 238 -13.87 -8.66 -23.65
N GLY A 239 -12.98 -8.06 -22.88
CA GLY A 239 -12.00 -7.09 -23.37
C GLY A 239 -10.81 -7.75 -24.04
N GLU A 240 -10.25 -7.10 -25.07
CA GLU A 240 -9.02 -7.50 -25.74
C GLU A 240 -7.84 -6.63 -25.28
N VAL A 241 -6.69 -7.26 -25.01
CA VAL A 241 -5.48 -6.61 -24.52
C VAL A 241 -4.30 -6.94 -25.41
N VAL A 242 -3.55 -5.90 -25.81
CA VAL A 242 -2.25 -6.05 -26.48
C VAL A 242 -1.16 -5.46 -25.56
N PRO A 243 -0.32 -6.31 -24.95
CA PRO A 243 0.75 -5.87 -24.07
C PRO A 243 1.99 -5.44 -24.88
N ILE A 244 2.60 -4.32 -24.48
CA ILE A 244 3.85 -3.78 -25.02
C ILE A 244 4.77 -3.51 -23.84
N ARG A 245 5.73 -4.40 -23.63
CA ARG A 245 6.69 -4.37 -22.53
C ARG A 245 7.89 -3.51 -22.88
N TYR A 246 8.27 -2.58 -21.98
CA TYR A 246 9.50 -1.81 -22.16
C TYR A 246 10.56 -2.14 -21.11
N ASN A 247 11.83 -1.81 -21.43
CA ASN A 247 12.92 -1.92 -20.47
C ASN A 247 12.85 -0.79 -19.44
N PRO A 248 12.84 -1.07 -18.11
CA PRO A 248 12.85 -0.06 -17.05
C PRO A 248 13.94 1.01 -17.16
N ASP A 249 15.10 0.65 -17.69
CA ASP A 249 16.23 1.57 -17.85
C ASP A 249 16.14 2.45 -19.12
N ALA A 250 15.11 2.24 -19.96
CA ALA A 250 14.94 2.99 -21.20
C ALA A 250 14.70 4.49 -20.93
N LYS A 251 15.26 5.31 -21.83
CA LYS A 251 15.02 6.76 -21.86
C LYS A 251 14.44 7.21 -23.21
N ASP A 252 14.17 6.24 -24.08
CA ASP A 252 13.49 6.41 -25.37
C ASP A 252 12.48 5.28 -25.51
N PHE A 253 11.21 5.64 -25.73
CA PHE A 253 10.07 4.74 -25.87
C PHE A 253 9.47 4.79 -27.28
N SER A 254 10.21 5.34 -28.26
CA SER A 254 9.72 5.55 -29.62
C SER A 254 9.28 4.26 -30.31
N ALA A 255 9.97 3.14 -30.05
CA ALA A 255 9.63 1.84 -30.63
C ALA A 255 8.29 1.30 -30.09
N GLU A 256 8.11 1.37 -28.76
CA GLU A 256 6.89 0.95 -28.08
C GLU A 256 5.70 1.84 -28.48
N LEU A 257 5.91 3.17 -28.48
CA LEU A 257 4.89 4.14 -28.87
C LEU A 257 4.49 4.02 -30.36
N SER A 258 5.45 3.75 -31.26
CA SER A 258 5.17 3.47 -32.67
C SER A 258 4.31 2.23 -32.82
N THR A 259 4.64 1.15 -32.10
CA THR A 259 3.87 -0.10 -32.09
C THR A 259 2.46 0.12 -31.56
N ALA A 260 2.33 0.82 -30.43
CA ALA A 260 1.06 1.19 -29.82
C ALA A 260 0.22 2.04 -30.76
N ASN A 261 0.80 3.08 -31.37
CA ASN A 261 0.13 3.97 -32.30
C ASN A 261 -0.43 3.23 -33.54
N ALA A 262 0.35 2.30 -34.09
CA ALA A 262 -0.10 1.48 -35.22
C ALA A 262 -1.30 0.59 -34.84
N LYS A 263 -1.23 -0.09 -33.68
CA LYS A 263 -2.30 -0.96 -33.18
C LYS A 263 -3.58 -0.17 -32.83
N ILE A 264 -3.44 0.96 -32.16
CA ILE A 264 -4.56 1.87 -31.88
C ILE A 264 -5.22 2.33 -33.20
N GLY A 265 -4.42 2.75 -34.20
CA GLY A 265 -4.95 3.16 -35.51
C GLY A 265 -5.70 2.05 -36.26
N GLU A 266 -5.24 0.80 -36.18
CA GLU A 266 -5.95 -0.39 -36.70
C GLU A 266 -7.31 -0.57 -36.02
N TRP A 267 -7.32 -0.56 -34.68
CA TRP A 267 -8.54 -0.78 -33.90
C TRP A 267 -9.55 0.36 -34.00
N VAL A 268 -9.08 1.60 -34.08
CA VAL A 268 -9.97 2.76 -34.30
C VAL A 268 -10.71 2.66 -35.62
N LYS A 269 -10.05 2.18 -36.68
CA LYS A 269 -10.69 1.94 -37.98
C LYS A 269 -11.73 0.81 -37.94
N SER A 270 -11.44 -0.24 -37.17
CA SER A 270 -12.29 -1.45 -37.11
C SER A 270 -13.47 -1.31 -36.15
N TYR A 271 -13.26 -0.66 -35.00
CA TYR A 271 -14.22 -0.65 -33.87
C TYR A 271 -14.68 0.75 -33.45
N GLY A 272 -14.01 1.81 -33.90
CA GLY A 272 -14.26 3.19 -33.53
C GLY A 272 -13.47 3.65 -32.29
N ALA A 273 -13.14 4.93 -32.23
CA ALA A 273 -12.27 5.52 -31.22
C ALA A 273 -12.79 5.36 -29.77
N SER A 274 -14.11 5.31 -29.57
CA SER A 274 -14.70 5.12 -28.23
C SER A 274 -14.50 3.72 -27.64
N LYS A 275 -14.06 2.76 -28.46
CA LYS A 275 -13.84 1.36 -28.07
C LYS A 275 -12.38 1.05 -27.72
N VAL A 276 -11.50 2.02 -27.86
CA VAL A 276 -10.05 1.83 -27.75
C VAL A 276 -9.45 2.72 -26.68
N ALA A 277 -8.48 2.19 -25.94
CA ALA A 277 -7.73 2.95 -24.94
C ALA A 277 -6.27 2.50 -24.83
N VAL A 278 -5.46 3.32 -24.17
CA VAL A 278 -4.12 2.98 -23.68
C VAL A 278 -4.18 2.82 -22.16
N LEU A 279 -3.51 1.79 -21.65
CA LEU A 279 -3.18 1.66 -20.23
C LEU A 279 -1.66 1.79 -20.09
N ASP A 280 -1.21 2.75 -19.29
CA ASP A 280 0.19 3.01 -18.96
C ASP A 280 0.49 2.49 -17.55
N ILE A 281 1.40 1.51 -17.46
CA ILE A 281 1.91 0.94 -16.20
C ILE A 281 3.37 1.33 -16.08
N SER A 282 3.61 2.48 -15.46
CA SER A 282 4.93 3.12 -15.37
C SER A 282 5.08 3.87 -14.05
N PHE A 283 6.30 4.25 -13.70
CA PHE A 283 6.65 5.12 -12.57
C PHE A 283 6.83 6.57 -13.05
N ASP A 284 7.88 7.26 -12.61
CA ASP A 284 8.18 8.66 -13.00
C ASP A 284 8.44 8.81 -14.50
N GLU A 285 8.85 7.74 -15.20
CA GLU A 285 9.02 7.72 -16.66
C GLU A 285 7.70 7.89 -17.44
N ALA A 286 6.54 7.77 -16.79
CA ALA A 286 5.26 8.15 -17.36
C ALA A 286 5.27 9.54 -18.00
N ALA A 287 5.93 10.49 -17.35
CA ALA A 287 6.06 11.84 -17.88
C ALA A 287 6.79 11.86 -19.24
N LEU A 288 7.85 11.08 -19.37
CA LEU A 288 8.62 10.98 -20.62
C LEU A 288 7.83 10.20 -21.70
N ILE A 289 7.14 9.12 -21.33
CA ILE A 289 6.26 8.36 -22.23
C ILE A 289 5.17 9.28 -22.79
N LEU A 290 4.50 10.06 -21.93
CA LEU A 290 3.48 11.03 -22.36
C LEU A 290 4.07 12.12 -23.27
N LEU A 291 5.25 12.66 -22.95
CA LEU A 291 5.90 13.65 -23.80
C LEU A 291 6.26 13.12 -25.19
N GLN A 292 6.81 11.91 -25.27
CA GLN A 292 7.13 11.27 -26.54
C GLN A 292 5.85 10.85 -27.33
N ALA A 293 4.75 10.58 -26.64
CA ALA A 293 3.47 10.27 -27.29
C ALA A 293 2.91 11.45 -28.10
N LYS A 294 3.41 12.70 -27.92
CA LYS A 294 3.03 13.88 -28.73
C LYS A 294 3.25 13.69 -30.22
N ASP A 295 4.21 12.87 -30.61
CA ASP A 295 4.55 12.62 -32.02
C ASP A 295 3.64 11.58 -32.69
N TYR A 296 2.68 11.01 -31.93
CA TYR A 296 1.83 9.90 -32.38
C TYR A 296 0.35 10.27 -32.34
N ALA A 297 -0.21 10.63 -33.51
CA ALA A 297 -1.55 11.19 -33.63
C ALA A 297 -2.66 10.29 -33.07
N ASN A 298 -2.58 8.96 -33.26
CA ASN A 298 -3.60 8.05 -32.73
C ASN A 298 -3.53 7.96 -31.20
N LEU A 299 -2.34 8.00 -30.62
CA LEU A 299 -2.15 7.98 -29.15
C LEU A 299 -2.70 9.25 -28.51
N LEU A 300 -2.45 10.43 -29.12
CA LEU A 300 -2.97 11.71 -28.63
C LEU A 300 -4.50 11.85 -28.75
N ALA A 301 -5.12 11.10 -29.67
CA ALA A 301 -6.56 11.11 -29.89
C ALA A 301 -7.29 10.05 -29.03
N THR A 302 -6.55 9.20 -28.33
CA THR A 302 -7.08 8.08 -27.55
C THR A 302 -7.04 8.41 -26.06
N ARG A 303 -8.02 7.91 -25.30
CA ARG A 303 -8.02 8.04 -23.83
C ARG A 303 -6.97 7.14 -23.21
N TRP A 304 -6.27 7.68 -22.21
CA TRP A 304 -5.29 6.94 -21.45
C TRP A 304 -5.77 6.64 -20.02
N TYR A 305 -5.37 5.50 -19.54
CA TYR A 305 -5.49 5.10 -18.15
C TYR A 305 -4.11 4.85 -17.57
N GLY A 306 -3.98 5.08 -16.28
CA GLY A 306 -2.76 4.84 -15.53
C GLY A 306 -3.04 4.06 -14.25
N THR A 307 -2.00 3.85 -13.48
CA THR A 307 -1.99 3.01 -12.30
C THR A 307 -1.52 3.79 -11.07
N ASP A 308 -1.27 3.10 -9.98
CA ASP A 308 -0.72 3.65 -8.74
C ASP A 308 0.67 4.29 -8.93
N GLY A 309 1.47 3.84 -9.91
CA GLY A 309 2.73 4.49 -10.27
C GLY A 309 2.57 5.86 -10.93
N THR A 310 1.40 6.14 -11.51
CA THR A 310 1.11 7.42 -12.18
C THR A 310 0.17 8.33 -11.39
N ALA A 311 -0.73 7.75 -10.54
CA ALA A 311 -1.69 8.52 -9.77
C ALA A 311 -0.99 9.45 -8.75
N GLN A 312 -1.37 10.72 -8.74
CA GLN A 312 -0.77 11.75 -7.88
C GLN A 312 0.75 11.90 -8.04
N ASN A 313 1.29 11.43 -9.17
CA ASN A 313 2.70 11.59 -9.51
C ASN A 313 2.99 13.05 -9.87
N SER A 314 3.90 13.68 -9.14
CA SER A 314 4.22 15.10 -9.32
C SER A 314 4.94 15.37 -10.64
N ARG A 315 5.71 14.41 -11.19
CA ARG A 315 6.40 14.55 -12.47
C ARG A 315 5.44 14.52 -13.65
N VAL A 316 4.37 13.73 -13.57
CA VAL A 316 3.34 13.71 -14.62
C VAL A 316 2.72 15.11 -14.78
N ILE A 317 2.38 15.79 -13.69
CA ILE A 317 1.77 17.13 -13.77
C ILE A 317 2.79 18.24 -14.06
N SER A 318 4.04 18.14 -13.57
CA SER A 318 5.06 19.17 -13.82
C SER A 318 5.61 19.12 -15.24
N ASP A 319 5.87 17.93 -15.77
CA ASP A 319 6.63 17.73 -17.00
C ASP A 319 5.70 17.48 -18.21
N ALA A 320 4.56 16.80 -18.01
CA ALA A 320 3.66 16.34 -19.08
C ALA A 320 2.17 16.61 -18.82
N GLY A 321 1.85 17.56 -17.94
CA GLY A 321 0.47 17.83 -17.53
C GLY A 321 -0.46 18.22 -18.69
N ASP A 322 0.07 18.91 -19.71
CA ASP A 322 -0.67 19.28 -20.93
C ASP A 322 -1.07 18.05 -21.77
N VAL A 323 -0.20 17.05 -21.83
CA VAL A 323 -0.50 15.79 -22.54
C VAL A 323 -1.45 14.95 -21.72
N ALA A 324 -1.18 14.79 -20.42
CA ALA A 324 -2.01 14.00 -19.52
C ALA A 324 -3.48 14.50 -19.50
N GLU A 325 -3.67 15.81 -19.46
CA GLU A 325 -5.01 16.43 -19.57
C GLU A 325 -5.63 16.18 -20.95
N LYS A 326 -4.86 16.37 -22.04
CA LYS A 326 -5.32 16.19 -23.42
C LYS A 326 -5.79 14.75 -23.68
N VAL A 327 -5.06 13.73 -23.24
CA VAL A 327 -5.41 12.30 -23.41
C VAL A 327 -6.42 11.83 -22.35
N LYS A 328 -6.85 12.72 -21.45
CA LYS A 328 -7.77 12.43 -20.33
C LYS A 328 -7.26 11.24 -19.49
N LEU A 329 -6.05 11.39 -18.96
CA LEU A 329 -5.42 10.36 -18.12
C LEU A 329 -6.22 10.17 -16.83
N TYR A 330 -6.67 8.94 -16.60
CA TYR A 330 -7.31 8.51 -15.36
C TYR A 330 -6.45 7.42 -14.70
N SER A 331 -5.91 7.68 -13.52
CA SER A 331 -5.03 6.74 -12.82
C SER A 331 -5.67 6.21 -11.56
N THR A 332 -5.55 4.91 -11.32
CA THR A 332 -6.05 4.24 -10.11
C THR A 332 -4.97 4.17 -9.05
N ILE A 333 -5.34 4.34 -7.79
CA ILE A 333 -4.48 4.08 -6.64
C ILE A 333 -5.33 3.59 -5.47
N PHE A 334 -4.78 2.73 -4.62
CA PHE A 334 -5.46 2.28 -3.41
C PHE A 334 -5.98 3.46 -2.59
N ALA A 335 -7.21 3.37 -2.08
CA ALA A 335 -7.88 4.48 -1.42
C ALA A 335 -7.64 4.49 0.09
N ALA A 336 -7.29 5.65 0.64
CA ALA A 336 -7.32 5.86 2.08
C ALA A 336 -8.76 6.07 2.58
N THR A 337 -9.03 5.68 3.81
CA THR A 337 -10.28 6.02 4.50
C THR A 337 -10.16 7.40 5.14
N SER A 338 -11.00 8.35 4.73
CA SER A 338 -11.03 9.68 5.36
C SER A 338 -11.31 9.57 6.87
N SER A 339 -10.48 10.20 7.67
CA SER A 339 -10.54 10.15 9.12
C SER A 339 -9.81 11.35 9.73
N PRO A 340 -9.99 11.66 11.04
CA PRO A 340 -9.19 12.68 11.71
C PRO A 340 -7.67 12.41 11.65
N LYS A 341 -7.24 11.15 11.66
CA LYS A 341 -5.82 10.79 11.51
C LYS A 341 -5.32 11.08 10.10
N TYR A 342 -6.12 10.75 9.09
CA TYR A 342 -5.85 11.08 7.68
C TYR A 342 -5.64 12.59 7.51
N GLU A 343 -6.60 13.41 7.94
CA GLU A 343 -6.55 14.86 7.76
C GLU A 343 -5.41 15.51 8.55
N LYS A 344 -5.11 14.99 9.74
CA LYS A 344 -3.97 15.46 10.55
C LYS A 344 -2.65 15.23 9.80
N LEU A 345 -2.39 14.01 9.35
CA LEU A 345 -1.14 13.68 8.64
C LEU A 345 -1.04 14.45 7.32
N ARG A 346 -2.15 14.56 6.57
CA ARG A 346 -2.22 15.37 5.36
C ARG A 346 -1.76 16.80 5.61
N SER A 347 -2.32 17.44 6.62
CA SER A 347 -1.99 18.82 6.98
C SER A 347 -0.53 18.97 7.38
N GLN A 348 0.03 18.00 8.12
CA GLN A 348 1.41 18.01 8.58
C GLN A 348 2.41 17.85 7.42
N VAL A 349 2.16 16.90 6.51
CA VAL A 349 3.00 16.69 5.32
C VAL A 349 2.94 17.92 4.41
N LYS A 350 1.72 18.41 4.13
CA LYS A 350 1.54 19.62 3.31
C LYS A 350 2.25 20.84 3.91
N ALA A 351 2.19 21.03 5.22
CA ALA A 351 2.90 22.12 5.90
C ALA A 351 4.43 21.97 5.82
N ALA A 352 4.94 20.75 5.80
CA ALA A 352 6.37 20.47 5.78
C ALA A 352 7.01 20.66 4.39
N ILE A 353 6.31 20.25 3.31
CA ILE A 353 6.91 20.19 1.96
C ILE A 353 6.09 20.87 0.87
N GLY A 354 4.91 21.42 1.19
CA GLY A 354 4.03 22.11 0.23
C GLY A 354 3.19 21.19 -0.66
N GLU A 355 3.33 19.87 -0.53
CA GLU A 355 2.65 18.85 -1.33
C GLU A 355 1.67 18.05 -0.48
N ASP A 356 0.53 17.66 -1.07
CA ASP A 356 -0.37 16.70 -0.43
C ASP A 356 0.25 15.30 -0.47
N PRO A 357 0.16 14.49 0.61
CA PRO A 357 0.60 13.11 0.59
C PRO A 357 -0.34 12.23 -0.26
N GLU A 358 0.22 11.21 -0.89
CA GLU A 358 -0.52 10.10 -1.52
C GLU A 358 -0.68 8.93 -0.54
N ILE A 359 -1.40 7.88 -0.93
CA ILE A 359 -1.76 6.77 -0.03
C ILE A 359 -0.53 6.11 0.63
N TYR A 360 0.60 6.02 -0.05
CA TYR A 360 1.80 5.36 0.47
C TYR A 360 2.46 6.14 1.60
N SER A 361 2.29 7.45 1.62
CA SER A 361 2.64 8.31 2.77
C SER A 361 1.82 7.97 4.03
N TYR A 362 0.54 7.59 3.86
CA TYR A 362 -0.32 7.17 4.98
C TYR A 362 0.01 5.75 5.42
N THR A 363 0.27 4.84 4.48
CA THR A 363 0.61 3.46 4.82
C THR A 363 1.97 3.35 5.51
N ILE A 364 2.99 4.11 5.08
CA ILE A 364 4.30 4.10 5.75
C ILE A 364 4.23 4.66 7.19
N TYR A 365 3.43 5.70 7.40
CA TYR A 365 3.13 6.22 8.73
C TYR A 365 2.48 5.15 9.62
N ASP A 366 1.50 4.42 9.08
CA ASP A 366 0.81 3.34 9.81
C ASP A 366 1.73 2.14 10.09
N ILE A 367 2.67 1.81 9.17
CA ILE A 367 3.68 0.78 9.40
C ILE A 367 4.57 1.14 10.58
N ALA A 368 5.06 2.37 10.65
CA ALA A 368 5.87 2.82 11.78
C ALA A 368 5.12 2.66 13.11
N TRP A 369 3.85 3.07 13.17
CA TRP A 369 3.00 2.91 14.35
C TRP A 369 2.73 1.46 14.71
N THR A 370 2.38 0.61 13.73
CA THR A 370 2.10 -0.82 13.99
C THR A 370 3.34 -1.58 14.46
N LEU A 371 4.52 -1.25 13.93
CA LEU A 371 5.78 -1.80 14.43
C LEU A 371 6.10 -1.31 15.84
N ALA A 372 5.92 -0.03 16.14
CA ALA A 372 6.14 0.51 17.49
C ALA A 372 5.21 -0.14 18.52
N ILE A 373 3.93 -0.32 18.18
CA ILE A 373 2.95 -1.04 19.03
C ILE A 373 3.35 -2.50 19.20
N ALA A 374 3.80 -3.18 18.14
CA ALA A 374 4.24 -4.57 18.21
C ALA A 374 5.47 -4.74 19.13
N ILE A 375 6.46 -3.84 19.04
CA ILE A 375 7.62 -3.82 19.94
C ILE A 375 7.18 -3.59 21.39
N ALA A 376 6.32 -2.60 21.63
CA ALA A 376 5.81 -2.30 22.97
C ALA A 376 4.98 -3.47 23.55
N THR A 377 4.21 -4.17 22.71
CA THR A 377 3.37 -5.31 23.10
C THR A 377 4.21 -6.54 23.44
N THR A 378 5.22 -6.85 22.63
CA THR A 378 6.10 -8.02 22.86
C THR A 378 7.14 -7.75 23.94
N GLY A 379 7.51 -6.51 24.18
CA GLY A 379 8.59 -6.11 25.08
C GLY A 379 9.98 -6.52 24.61
N VAL A 380 10.13 -6.95 23.35
CA VAL A 380 11.42 -7.39 22.78
C VAL A 380 11.65 -6.82 21.38
N TYR A 381 12.91 -6.64 21.01
CA TYR A 381 13.32 -6.29 19.65
C TYR A 381 13.79 -7.56 18.93
N ASP A 382 12.82 -8.38 18.53
CA ASP A 382 13.04 -9.64 17.81
C ASP A 382 12.04 -9.81 16.67
N ALA A 383 12.55 -9.98 15.45
CA ALA A 383 11.71 -10.04 14.27
C ALA A 383 10.74 -11.24 14.26
N THR A 384 11.14 -12.38 14.83
CA THR A 384 10.28 -13.58 14.88
C THR A 384 9.13 -13.38 15.85
N ALA A 385 9.41 -12.83 17.03
CA ALA A 385 8.37 -12.52 18.02
C ALA A 385 7.39 -11.46 17.49
N ILE A 386 7.91 -10.42 16.82
CA ILE A 386 7.09 -9.37 16.24
C ILE A 386 6.25 -9.90 15.07
N LYS A 387 6.82 -10.71 14.17
CA LYS A 387 6.11 -11.39 13.08
C LYS A 387 4.86 -12.13 13.58
N GLN A 388 4.96 -12.83 14.72
CA GLN A 388 3.85 -13.61 15.27
C GLN A 388 2.67 -12.76 15.73
N VAL A 389 2.92 -11.56 16.25
CA VAL A 389 1.86 -10.68 16.77
C VAL A 389 1.40 -9.65 15.73
N TYR A 390 2.19 -9.40 14.69
CA TYR A 390 1.96 -8.31 13.74
C TYR A 390 0.58 -8.37 13.05
N PRO A 391 0.08 -9.53 12.57
CA PRO A 391 -1.26 -9.62 11.99
C PRO A 391 -2.37 -9.24 12.99
N THR A 392 -2.20 -9.59 14.27
CA THR A 392 -3.15 -9.22 15.33
C THR A 392 -3.11 -7.73 15.62
N ILE A 393 -1.93 -7.11 15.62
CA ILE A 393 -1.79 -5.66 15.75
C ILE A 393 -2.49 -4.97 14.59
N CYS A 394 -2.23 -5.38 13.35
CA CYS A 394 -2.84 -4.81 12.16
C CYS A 394 -4.37 -4.98 12.13
N ALA A 395 -4.88 -6.12 12.58
CA ALA A 395 -6.33 -6.37 12.65
C ALA A 395 -7.06 -5.45 13.64
N ASN A 396 -6.35 -4.89 14.62
CA ASN A 396 -6.89 -4.01 15.65
C ASN A 396 -6.44 -2.54 15.50
N TYR A 397 -5.77 -2.20 14.41
CA TYR A 397 -5.28 -0.84 14.18
C TYR A 397 -6.04 -0.14 13.05
N PHE A 398 -6.70 0.96 13.40
CA PHE A 398 -7.25 1.91 12.43
C PHE A 398 -6.29 3.09 12.32
N GLY A 399 -5.56 3.13 11.22
CA GLY A 399 -4.52 4.09 10.95
C GLY A 399 -4.95 5.34 10.19
N ALA A 400 -3.98 6.07 9.69
CA ALA A 400 -4.18 7.20 8.78
C ALA A 400 -4.63 6.72 7.38
N SER A 401 -4.23 5.52 6.95
CA SER A 401 -4.70 4.88 5.73
C SER A 401 -6.04 4.12 5.88
N GLY A 402 -6.59 4.02 7.10
CA GLY A 402 -7.78 3.24 7.43
C GLY A 402 -7.45 1.92 8.15
N TRP A 403 -8.33 0.91 8.04
CA TRP A 403 -8.10 -0.42 8.64
C TRP A 403 -6.93 -1.13 7.98
N THR A 404 -5.99 -1.63 8.80
CA THR A 404 -4.76 -2.30 8.33
C THR A 404 -4.84 -3.83 8.35
N LEU A 405 -6.06 -4.39 8.35
CA LEU A 405 -6.29 -5.85 8.34
C LEU A 405 -5.49 -6.53 7.22
N LEU A 406 -4.76 -7.59 7.58
CA LEU A 406 -3.97 -8.39 6.66
C LEU A 406 -4.70 -9.69 6.28
N ASN A 407 -4.43 -10.18 5.08
CA ASN A 407 -4.83 -11.51 4.60
C ASN A 407 -3.82 -12.59 5.03
N GLU A 408 -4.03 -13.83 4.60
CA GLU A 408 -3.16 -14.96 4.92
C GLU A 408 -1.74 -14.84 4.36
N ALA A 409 -1.55 -14.09 3.29
CA ALA A 409 -0.23 -13.82 2.72
C ALA A 409 0.52 -12.67 3.43
N GLY A 410 -0.10 -12.03 4.42
CA GLY A 410 0.49 -10.87 5.10
C GLY A 410 0.34 -9.55 4.34
N ASP A 411 -0.53 -9.50 3.33
CA ASP A 411 -0.87 -8.31 2.59
C ASP A 411 -2.17 -7.69 3.11
N ARG A 412 -2.39 -6.40 2.87
CA ARG A 412 -3.67 -5.77 3.20
C ARG A 412 -4.83 -6.50 2.51
N ALA A 413 -5.86 -6.83 3.27
CA ALA A 413 -6.91 -7.77 2.86
C ALA A 413 -7.82 -7.26 1.72
N GLY A 414 -7.61 -6.04 1.24
CA GLY A 414 -8.36 -5.41 0.15
C GLY A 414 -8.73 -3.97 0.46
N GLY A 415 -9.44 -3.34 -0.44
CA GLY A 415 -9.93 -1.98 -0.28
C GLY A 415 -10.40 -1.35 -1.59
N ASP A 416 -10.93 -0.15 -1.47
CA ASP A 416 -11.38 0.65 -2.58
C ASP A 416 -10.20 1.26 -3.34
N TYR A 417 -10.44 1.72 -4.56
CA TYR A 417 -9.44 2.46 -5.35
C TYR A 417 -9.99 3.84 -5.73
N ASP A 418 -9.20 4.85 -5.48
CA ASP A 418 -9.45 6.19 -5.99
C ASP A 418 -9.00 6.29 -7.44
N ILE A 419 -9.78 6.98 -8.24
CA ILE A 419 -9.44 7.29 -9.63
C ILE A 419 -9.16 8.80 -9.71
N TRP A 420 -7.93 9.11 -10.10
CA TRP A 420 -7.44 10.48 -10.22
C TRP A 420 -7.31 10.90 -11.67
N ALA A 421 -7.69 12.14 -11.97
CA ALA A 421 -7.56 12.76 -13.30
C ALA A 421 -6.67 13.98 -13.24
N VAL A 422 -5.93 14.24 -14.31
CA VAL A 422 -5.20 15.50 -14.48
C VAL A 422 -6.12 16.55 -15.06
N VAL A 423 -6.15 17.72 -14.43
CA VAL A 423 -6.94 18.88 -14.88
C VAL A 423 -6.08 20.12 -14.93
N LYS A 424 -6.42 21.03 -15.86
CA LYS A 424 -5.82 22.36 -15.90
C LYS A 424 -6.46 23.25 -14.84
N THR A 425 -5.65 23.85 -13.98
CA THR A 425 -6.12 24.76 -12.94
C THR A 425 -6.47 26.15 -13.51
N PRO A 426 -7.24 26.98 -12.80
CA PRO A 426 -7.49 28.36 -13.20
C PRO A 426 -6.22 29.21 -13.35
N GLN A 427 -5.13 28.82 -12.67
CA GLN A 427 -3.81 29.48 -12.75
C GLN A 427 -3.01 29.06 -13.98
N GLY A 428 -3.52 28.09 -14.76
CA GLY A 428 -2.86 27.59 -15.98
C GLY A 428 -1.85 26.47 -15.74
N THR A 429 -1.66 26.03 -14.50
CA THR A 429 -0.91 24.84 -14.12
C THR A 429 -1.77 23.57 -14.21
N TYR A 430 -1.21 22.42 -13.93
CA TYR A 430 -1.95 21.16 -13.89
C TYR A 430 -1.93 20.58 -12.48
N ASP A 431 -3.01 19.89 -12.11
CA ASP A 431 -3.14 19.26 -10.82
C ASP A 431 -3.97 17.97 -10.92
N TRP A 432 -3.82 17.11 -9.92
CA TRP A 432 -4.58 15.90 -9.76
C TRP A 432 -5.88 16.15 -9.00
N VAL A 433 -6.99 15.69 -9.57
CA VAL A 433 -8.29 15.71 -8.89
C VAL A 433 -8.88 14.33 -8.82
N LYS A 434 -9.52 14.00 -7.71
CA LYS A 434 -10.25 12.74 -7.57
C LYS A 434 -11.49 12.77 -8.45
N ALA A 435 -11.54 11.92 -9.48
CA ALA A 435 -12.59 11.86 -10.49
C ALA A 435 -13.65 10.78 -10.21
N ALA A 436 -13.24 9.66 -9.62
CA ALA A 436 -14.14 8.55 -9.32
C ALA A 436 -13.58 7.69 -8.18
N VAL A 437 -14.39 6.76 -7.71
CA VAL A 437 -14.00 5.71 -6.75
C VAL A 437 -14.48 4.37 -7.27
N TYR A 438 -13.59 3.38 -7.29
CA TYR A 438 -13.98 1.98 -7.40
C TYR A 438 -14.23 1.43 -6.00
N ASN A 439 -15.45 0.98 -5.75
CA ASN A 439 -15.81 0.33 -4.50
C ASN A 439 -15.67 -1.19 -4.62
N PHE A 440 -14.78 -1.75 -3.80
CA PHE A 440 -14.44 -3.17 -3.84
C PHE A 440 -15.63 -4.07 -3.45
N ALA A 441 -16.40 -3.67 -2.44
CA ALA A 441 -17.50 -4.48 -1.92
C ALA A 441 -18.67 -4.61 -2.90
N SER A 442 -18.96 -3.54 -3.66
CA SER A 442 -20.04 -3.55 -4.67
C SER A 442 -19.53 -3.86 -6.09
N ASP A 443 -18.22 -3.99 -6.28
CA ASP A 443 -17.55 -4.21 -7.57
C ASP A 443 -17.99 -3.18 -8.65
N SER A 444 -18.04 -1.92 -8.28
CA SER A 444 -18.58 -0.84 -9.13
C SER A 444 -17.77 0.45 -9.05
N VAL A 445 -17.79 1.22 -10.13
CA VAL A 445 -17.19 2.55 -10.21
C VAL A 445 -18.26 3.61 -10.04
N THR A 446 -18.02 4.54 -9.13
CA THR A 446 -18.87 5.72 -8.91
C THR A 446 -18.08 6.97 -9.32
N TRP A 447 -18.56 7.65 -10.37
CA TRP A 447 -17.99 8.91 -10.79
C TRP A 447 -18.42 10.03 -9.85
N LEU A 448 -17.48 10.86 -9.45
CA LEU A 448 -17.75 12.07 -8.68
C LEU A 448 -18.22 13.16 -9.66
N GLN A 449 -19.14 14.02 -9.23
CA GLN A 449 -19.53 15.14 -10.08
C GLN A 449 -18.29 16.04 -10.28
N PRO A 450 -18.11 16.59 -11.49
CA PRO A 450 -17.05 17.58 -11.69
C PRO A 450 -17.34 18.78 -10.79
N THR A 451 -16.39 19.05 -9.90
CA THR A 451 -16.39 20.24 -9.03
C THR A 451 -16.04 21.47 -9.85
#